data_553e46335d91943a032ebf73690fd109
#
_entry.id   553e46335d91943a032ebf73690fd109
#
_cell.length_a   1.000
_cell.length_b   1.000
_cell.length_c   1.000
_cell.angle_alpha   90.00
_cell.angle_beta   90.00
_cell.angle_gamma   90.00
#
_symmetry.space_group_name_H-M   'P 1'
#
loop_
_entity.id
_entity.type
_entity.pdbx_description
1 polymer ?
#
loop_
_entity_poly.entity_id
_entity_poly.type
_entity_poly.pdbx_seq_one_letter_code
_entity_poly.pdbx_strand_id
1 'polypeptide(L)'
;MKKSKRTRSKQSRRKFLKTTAVLTAASSLPLFNINHAWSQDVVFDGQPFDAGGATLLLGEWGGFWEEYMRSAFIDEFEKTYNCTISYDGAWPWFPKYVSNGPKNPAYDICNWNIPEMIKTQRAGDYFMTPDDIADAIPNGKNIWDFAKATGVGLTWAFGQYAHVYRTDLTDPNPSTFESFWEDRFAGMRGTYITSNTLQMVFFLAASAHFGKDEFDLKAGFEAMKAARPVKLSDFTGNMQTLVERGEVHIGVQWEGEIYLQMDKGISVAPIIWEHRKPILTQTHTVSKYSDPMQKKLALAYVNAKLDPKFMNGAGETFYLRPTIKNAVLPELLTSKGVKNTAQALDDVWTPDWNWYLDN
;
A
#
# COMPACT_ATOMS: atom_id res chain seq x y z
N MET A 1 -67.28 -2.15 -24.44
CA MET A 1 -65.87 -2.18 -24.00
C MET A 1 -65.46 -3.66 -23.75
N LYS A 2 -64.65 -4.21 -24.65
CA LYS A 2 -64.27 -5.63 -24.62
C LYS A 2 -62.94 -5.81 -23.87
N LYS A 3 -62.96 -6.63 -22.78
CA LYS A 3 -61.77 -7.03 -22.04
C LYS A 3 -61.05 -8.15 -22.83
N SER A 4 -59.80 -7.93 -23.26
CA SER A 4 -58.94 -8.95 -23.83
C SER A 4 -58.25 -9.73 -22.69
N LYS A 5 -58.46 -11.03 -22.66
CA LYS A 5 -57.75 -12.00 -21.79
C LYS A 5 -56.46 -12.43 -22.51
N ARG A 6 -55.30 -12.11 -21.92
CA ARG A 6 -54.02 -12.71 -22.33
C ARG A 6 -53.82 -14.07 -21.62
N THR A 7 -53.86 -15.12 -22.37
CA THR A 7 -53.51 -16.49 -21.97
C THR A 7 -51.98 -16.63 -21.91
N ARG A 8 -51.44 -16.96 -20.73
CA ARG A 8 -50.02 -17.37 -20.54
C ARG A 8 -49.88 -18.84 -20.88
N SER A 9 -49.13 -19.14 -21.93
CA SER A 9 -48.69 -20.49 -22.28
C SER A 9 -47.61 -20.98 -21.33
N LYS A 10 -47.83 -22.05 -20.60
CA LYS A 10 -46.85 -22.81 -19.82
C LYS A 10 -46.04 -23.69 -20.77
N GLN A 11 -44.81 -23.30 -21.11
CA GLN A 11 -43.89 -24.25 -21.78
C GLN A 11 -43.15 -25.09 -20.73
N SER A 12 -43.28 -26.38 -20.91
CA SER A 12 -42.79 -27.43 -20.03
C SER A 12 -41.26 -27.57 -20.11
N ARG A 13 -40.59 -27.60 -18.92
CA ARG A 13 -39.16 -27.83 -18.72
C ARG A 13 -38.68 -29.28 -19.01
N ARG A 14 -39.45 -30.11 -19.74
CA ARG A 14 -39.16 -31.52 -19.94
C ARG A 14 -38.66 -31.93 -21.34
N LYS A 15 -38.26 -30.99 -22.21
CA LYS A 15 -37.82 -31.34 -23.59
C LYS A 15 -36.36 -31.02 -23.89
N PHE A 16 -35.48 -30.78 -22.89
CA PHE A 16 -34.07 -30.47 -23.12
C PHE A 16 -33.07 -31.56 -22.73
N LEU A 17 -33.57 -32.78 -22.47
CA LEU A 17 -32.71 -33.90 -22.10
C LEU A 17 -32.98 -35.14 -23.02
N LYS A 18 -32.74 -35.01 -24.30
CA LYS A 18 -32.57 -36.14 -25.20
C LYS A 18 -31.96 -35.65 -26.52
N THR A 19 -30.66 -35.54 -26.59
CA THR A 19 -29.82 -35.75 -27.79
C THR A 19 -28.39 -35.32 -27.44
N THR A 20 -27.60 -36.18 -26.84
CA THR A 20 -26.15 -36.22 -26.99
C THR A 20 -25.70 -37.59 -26.46
N ALA A 21 -25.76 -38.55 -27.30
CA ALA A 21 -24.98 -39.77 -27.16
C ALA A 21 -24.23 -39.96 -28.47
N VAL A 22 -22.96 -40.38 -28.30
CA VAL A 22 -22.02 -40.88 -29.31
C VAL A 22 -21.16 -39.86 -30.00
N LEU A 23 -19.94 -39.71 -29.44
CA LEU A 23 -18.71 -39.94 -30.20
C LEU A 23 -17.53 -40.02 -29.17
N THR A 24 -17.29 -41.25 -28.69
CA THR A 24 -16.05 -41.62 -28.03
C THR A 24 -14.98 -41.77 -29.11
N ALA A 25 -14.21 -40.74 -29.38
CA ALA A 25 -12.90 -40.85 -29.97
C ALA A 25 -11.89 -40.69 -28.85
N ALA A 26 -11.36 -41.79 -28.34
CA ALA A 26 -10.22 -41.79 -27.44
C ALA A 26 -8.98 -41.31 -28.20
N SER A 27 -8.76 -39.99 -28.19
CA SER A 27 -7.43 -39.41 -28.40
C SER A 27 -6.74 -39.41 -27.05
N SER A 28 -5.78 -40.29 -26.87
CA SER A 28 -4.81 -40.25 -25.78
C SER A 28 -3.99 -38.96 -25.90
N LEU A 29 -4.54 -37.85 -25.38
CA LEU A 29 -3.73 -36.70 -25.07
C LEU A 29 -2.82 -37.15 -23.92
N PRO A 30 -1.50 -36.86 -23.97
CA PRO A 30 -0.64 -37.08 -22.84
C PRO A 30 -1.23 -36.25 -21.71
N LEU A 31 -1.61 -36.88 -20.60
CA LEU A 31 -1.81 -36.24 -19.32
C LEU A 31 -0.46 -35.56 -19.01
N PHE A 32 -0.33 -34.28 -19.34
CA PHE A 32 0.70 -33.45 -18.74
C PHE A 32 0.43 -33.54 -17.25
N ASN A 33 1.20 -34.39 -16.58
CA ASN A 33 1.37 -34.34 -15.15
C ASN A 33 1.98 -32.97 -14.86
N ILE A 34 1.14 -31.94 -14.68
CA ILE A 34 1.55 -30.66 -14.10
C ILE A 34 1.76 -30.97 -12.63
N ASN A 35 2.85 -31.63 -12.32
CA ASN A 35 3.48 -31.54 -11.03
C ASN A 35 3.95 -30.07 -10.97
N HIS A 36 3.08 -29.19 -10.48
CA HIS A 36 3.51 -27.88 -10.03
C HIS A 36 4.53 -28.12 -8.92
N ALA A 37 5.79 -28.10 -9.27
CA ALA A 37 6.87 -28.04 -8.31
C ALA A 37 6.83 -26.63 -7.68
N TRP A 38 5.95 -26.43 -6.71
CA TRP A 38 5.79 -25.20 -5.94
C TRP A 38 7.02 -24.86 -5.09
N SER A 39 8.07 -25.69 -5.14
CA SER A 39 9.25 -25.62 -4.26
C SER A 39 10.56 -25.32 -4.99
N GLN A 40 10.55 -24.68 -6.16
CA GLN A 40 11.81 -24.14 -6.66
C GLN A 40 12.06 -22.79 -6.00
N ASP A 41 13.22 -22.66 -5.37
CA ASP A 41 13.75 -21.38 -4.89
C ASP A 41 14.00 -20.48 -6.11
N VAL A 42 13.00 -19.69 -6.46
CA VAL A 42 13.09 -18.75 -7.58
C VAL A 42 13.88 -17.55 -7.11
N VAL A 43 15.01 -17.28 -7.75
CA VAL A 43 15.89 -16.13 -7.47
C VAL A 43 15.97 -15.26 -8.71
N PHE A 44 16.03 -13.95 -8.51
CA PHE A 44 16.40 -12.99 -9.54
C PHE A 44 17.85 -12.54 -9.34
N ASP A 45 18.71 -12.83 -10.28
CA ASP A 45 20.16 -12.57 -10.19
C ASP A 45 20.58 -11.16 -10.63
N GLY A 46 19.61 -10.30 -10.96
CA GLY A 46 19.85 -8.94 -11.44
C GLY A 46 20.08 -8.83 -12.95
N GLN A 47 20.06 -9.95 -13.69
CA GLN A 47 20.24 -9.92 -15.13
C GLN A 47 18.90 -9.95 -15.88
N PRO A 48 18.79 -9.22 -17.00
CA PRO A 48 17.65 -9.35 -17.89
C PRO A 48 17.47 -10.79 -18.38
N PHE A 49 16.23 -11.22 -18.54
CA PHE A 49 15.85 -12.51 -19.08
C PHE A 49 14.61 -12.36 -19.98
N ASP A 50 14.42 -13.27 -20.90
CA ASP A 50 13.22 -13.31 -21.75
C ASP A 50 12.12 -14.09 -21.05
N ALA A 51 11.02 -13.39 -20.70
CA ALA A 51 9.84 -14.01 -20.10
C ALA A 51 8.85 -14.60 -21.12
N GLY A 52 9.18 -14.55 -22.43
CA GLY A 52 8.38 -15.18 -23.47
C GLY A 52 6.96 -14.66 -23.61
N GLY A 53 6.73 -13.39 -23.30
CA GLY A 53 5.40 -12.77 -23.32
C GLY A 53 4.54 -13.07 -22.08
N ALA A 54 5.12 -13.57 -20.99
CA ALA A 54 4.39 -13.82 -19.75
C ALA A 54 3.70 -12.57 -19.22
N THR A 55 2.55 -12.73 -18.57
CA THR A 55 1.82 -11.63 -17.93
C THR A 55 2.09 -11.65 -16.43
N LEU A 56 2.54 -10.50 -15.88
CA LEU A 56 2.67 -10.24 -14.45
C LEU A 56 1.40 -9.54 -13.95
N LEU A 57 0.71 -10.12 -12.98
CA LEU A 57 -0.48 -9.54 -12.36
C LEU A 57 -0.06 -8.62 -11.20
N LEU A 58 -0.33 -7.32 -11.34
CA LEU A 58 0.10 -6.29 -10.39
C LEU A 58 -1.11 -5.58 -9.76
N GLY A 59 -1.22 -5.62 -8.43
CA GLY A 59 -2.06 -4.72 -7.65
C GLY A 59 -1.24 -3.51 -7.15
N GLU A 60 -1.58 -2.32 -7.60
CA GLU A 60 -0.83 -1.09 -7.27
C GLU A 60 -1.80 0.11 -7.24
N TRP A 61 -1.39 1.27 -6.71
CA TRP A 61 -2.21 2.46 -6.69
C TRP A 61 -2.47 3.00 -8.09
N GLY A 62 -3.72 3.42 -8.38
CA GLY A 62 -4.11 3.97 -9.68
C GLY A 62 -3.87 5.48 -9.83
N GLY A 63 -4.42 6.03 -10.93
CA GLY A 63 -4.36 7.47 -11.22
C GLY A 63 -2.95 7.97 -11.49
N PHE A 64 -2.60 9.16 -10.97
CA PHE A 64 -1.28 9.77 -11.17
C PHE A 64 -0.12 8.84 -10.75
N TRP A 65 -0.35 7.98 -9.76
CA TRP A 65 0.63 6.97 -9.36
C TRP A 65 0.91 5.96 -10.49
N GLU A 66 -0.12 5.43 -11.14
CA GLU A 66 0.04 4.54 -12.30
C GLU A 66 0.75 5.23 -13.46
N GLU A 67 0.37 6.47 -13.78
CA GLU A 67 1.00 7.26 -14.83
C GLU A 67 2.51 7.41 -14.58
N TYR A 68 2.88 7.72 -13.33
CA TYR A 68 4.29 7.79 -12.94
C TYR A 68 4.99 6.43 -13.05
N MET A 69 4.38 5.36 -12.53
CA MET A 69 5.00 4.03 -12.56
C MET A 69 5.24 3.55 -13.99
N ARG A 70 4.30 3.79 -14.90
CA ARG A 70 4.49 3.45 -16.31
C ARG A 70 5.64 4.23 -16.91
N SER A 71 5.65 5.53 -16.79
CA SER A 71 6.70 6.38 -17.38
C SER A 71 8.07 6.20 -16.72
N ALA A 72 8.11 5.94 -15.41
CA ALA A 72 9.37 5.83 -14.67
C ALA A 72 10.11 4.50 -14.91
N PHE A 73 9.36 3.39 -15.10
CA PHE A 73 10.03 2.10 -15.32
C PHE A 73 9.18 0.97 -15.93
N ILE A 74 7.84 0.96 -15.81
CA ILE A 74 7.03 -0.19 -16.28
C ILE A 74 7.20 -0.42 -17.78
N ASP A 75 7.10 0.63 -18.59
CA ASP A 75 7.22 0.52 -20.05
C ASP A 75 8.59 -0.03 -20.49
N GLU A 76 9.66 0.32 -19.77
CA GLU A 76 11.00 -0.22 -20.03
C GLU A 76 11.16 -1.64 -19.46
N PHE A 77 10.54 -1.92 -18.32
CA PHE A 77 10.51 -3.25 -17.71
C PHE A 77 9.85 -4.27 -18.64
N GLU A 78 8.68 -3.95 -19.19
CA GLU A 78 7.98 -4.81 -20.16
C GLU A 78 8.84 -5.15 -21.37
N LYS A 79 9.55 -4.15 -21.92
CA LYS A 79 10.50 -4.35 -23.05
C LYS A 79 11.69 -5.20 -22.64
N THR A 80 12.30 -4.89 -21.49
CA THR A 80 13.52 -5.54 -21.01
C THR A 80 13.32 -7.02 -20.76
N TYR A 81 12.16 -7.40 -20.23
CA TYR A 81 11.85 -8.77 -19.85
C TYR A 81 10.94 -9.49 -20.85
N ASN A 82 10.53 -8.83 -21.95
CA ASN A 82 9.55 -9.38 -22.89
C ASN A 82 8.32 -9.94 -22.17
N CYS A 83 7.65 -9.08 -21.37
CA CYS A 83 6.48 -9.42 -20.58
C CYS A 83 5.39 -8.34 -20.73
N THR A 84 4.22 -8.59 -20.16
CA THR A 84 3.13 -7.60 -20.03
C THR A 84 2.76 -7.46 -18.56
N ILE A 85 2.57 -6.24 -18.06
CA ILE A 85 2.06 -5.97 -16.72
C ILE A 85 0.55 -5.68 -16.79
N SER A 86 -0.23 -6.62 -16.26
CA SER A 86 -1.65 -6.41 -16.02
C SER A 86 -1.83 -5.61 -14.73
N TYR A 87 -1.96 -4.30 -14.88
CA TYR A 87 -2.04 -3.36 -13.78
C TYR A 87 -3.48 -3.20 -13.27
N ASP A 88 -3.71 -3.41 -11.98
CA ASP A 88 -5.00 -3.18 -11.33
C ASP A 88 -4.86 -2.09 -10.26
N GLY A 89 -5.35 -0.88 -10.59
CA GLY A 89 -5.39 0.28 -9.69
C GLY A 89 -6.62 0.33 -8.77
N ALA A 90 -7.49 -0.67 -8.82
CA ALA A 90 -8.78 -0.66 -8.12
C ALA A 90 -8.70 -1.32 -6.73
N TRP A 91 -8.27 -0.56 -5.74
CA TRP A 91 -8.35 -0.94 -4.33
C TRP A 91 -9.83 -1.11 -3.88
N PRO A 92 -10.20 -2.01 -2.93
CA PRO A 92 -9.33 -2.88 -2.12
C PRO A 92 -9.01 -4.23 -2.81
N TRP A 93 -7.84 -4.81 -2.49
CA TRP A 93 -7.38 -6.08 -3.07
C TRP A 93 -7.66 -7.30 -2.18
N PHE A 94 -7.84 -7.12 -0.86
CA PHE A 94 -8.15 -8.20 0.07
C PHE A 94 -9.29 -9.13 -0.40
N PRO A 95 -10.46 -8.63 -0.84
CA PRO A 95 -11.55 -9.50 -1.29
C PRO A 95 -11.16 -10.35 -2.51
N LYS A 96 -10.32 -9.82 -3.40
CA LYS A 96 -9.87 -10.52 -4.60
C LYS A 96 -8.94 -11.68 -4.25
N TYR A 97 -8.01 -11.46 -3.30
CA TYR A 97 -7.16 -12.55 -2.79
C TYR A 97 -7.96 -13.65 -2.12
N VAL A 98 -8.88 -13.29 -1.22
CA VAL A 98 -9.68 -14.28 -0.47
C VAL A 98 -10.59 -15.09 -1.40
N SER A 99 -11.19 -14.46 -2.41
CA SER A 99 -12.07 -15.15 -3.35
C SER A 99 -11.33 -16.17 -4.23
N ASN A 100 -10.08 -15.89 -4.58
CA ASN A 100 -9.26 -16.77 -5.42
C ASN A 100 -8.54 -17.87 -4.63
N GLY A 101 -8.23 -17.60 -3.36
CA GLY A 101 -7.43 -18.45 -2.50
C GLY A 101 -5.93 -18.44 -2.81
N PRO A 102 -5.09 -18.95 -1.89
CA PRO A 102 -3.64 -18.79 -1.99
C PRO A 102 -3.01 -19.49 -3.21
N LYS A 103 -3.56 -20.65 -3.63
CA LYS A 103 -3.00 -21.42 -4.76
C LYS A 103 -3.33 -20.85 -6.14
N ASN A 104 -4.21 -19.86 -6.22
CA ASN A 104 -4.53 -19.13 -7.44
C ASN A 104 -4.55 -17.62 -7.10
N PRO A 105 -3.40 -17.04 -6.78
CA PRO A 105 -3.34 -15.66 -6.27
C PRO A 105 -3.95 -14.68 -7.26
N ALA A 106 -4.64 -13.65 -6.71
CA ALA A 106 -5.25 -12.61 -7.54
C ALA A 106 -4.18 -11.76 -8.24
N TYR A 107 -3.01 -11.62 -7.61
CA TYR A 107 -1.86 -10.91 -8.13
C TYR A 107 -0.57 -11.65 -7.80
N ASP A 108 0.41 -11.53 -8.68
CA ASP A 108 1.77 -12.04 -8.45
C ASP A 108 2.53 -11.14 -7.49
N ILE A 109 2.28 -9.84 -7.60
CA ILE A 109 2.83 -8.80 -6.75
C ILE A 109 1.75 -7.76 -6.42
N CYS A 110 1.76 -7.25 -5.20
CA CYS A 110 0.81 -6.22 -4.79
C CYS A 110 1.46 -5.23 -3.84
N ASN A 111 1.12 -3.93 -3.99
CA ASN A 111 1.51 -2.88 -3.06
C ASN A 111 0.40 -2.65 -2.03
N TRP A 112 0.74 -2.46 -0.75
CA TRP A 112 -0.23 -2.54 0.33
C TRP A 112 -0.15 -1.41 1.34
N ASN A 113 -1.31 -1.15 1.96
CA ASN A 113 -1.40 -0.68 3.33
C ASN A 113 -1.19 -1.87 4.28
N ILE A 114 -0.36 -1.71 5.31
CA ILE A 114 0.07 -2.82 6.19
C ILE A 114 -1.11 -3.58 6.83
N PRO A 115 -2.14 -2.94 7.42
CA PRO A 115 -3.23 -3.68 8.06
C PRO A 115 -3.96 -4.63 7.11
N GLU A 116 -4.21 -4.19 5.87
CA GLU A 116 -4.88 -5.01 4.86
C GLU A 116 -3.99 -6.17 4.39
N MET A 117 -2.70 -5.92 4.23
CA MET A 117 -1.69 -6.92 3.89
C MET A 117 -1.65 -8.05 4.94
N ILE A 118 -1.54 -7.69 6.22
CA ILE A 118 -1.50 -8.67 7.33
C ILE A 118 -2.82 -9.43 7.42
N LYS A 119 -3.96 -8.75 7.28
CA LYS A 119 -5.26 -9.38 7.23
C LYS A 119 -5.36 -10.40 6.09
N THR A 120 -4.80 -10.08 4.92
CA THR A 120 -4.77 -11.00 3.78
C THR A 120 -3.91 -12.22 4.10
N GLN A 121 -2.70 -12.03 4.63
CA GLN A 121 -1.81 -13.13 5.02
C GLN A 121 -2.43 -14.04 6.08
N ARG A 122 -3.20 -13.50 7.01
CA ARG A 122 -3.94 -14.28 8.03
C ARG A 122 -5.10 -15.10 7.46
N ALA A 123 -5.71 -14.64 6.38
CA ALA A 123 -6.81 -15.36 5.73
C ALA A 123 -6.33 -16.60 4.94
N GLY A 124 -5.04 -16.65 4.63
CA GLY A 124 -4.41 -17.80 3.97
C GLY A 124 -2.96 -17.48 3.63
N ASP A 125 -2.06 -18.38 3.77
CA ASP A 125 -0.61 -18.19 3.60
C ASP A 125 -0.24 -17.81 2.14
N TYR A 126 -0.50 -16.57 1.77
CA TYR A 126 -0.39 -16.08 0.38
C TYR A 126 1.02 -15.67 -0.02
N PHE A 127 1.82 -15.07 0.89
CA PHE A 127 2.97 -14.26 0.52
C PHE A 127 4.30 -14.87 0.98
N MET A 128 5.35 -14.60 0.20
CA MET A 128 6.73 -14.81 0.62
C MET A 128 7.03 -13.93 1.84
N THR A 129 7.93 -14.40 2.71
CA THR A 129 8.42 -13.57 3.82
C THR A 129 9.29 -12.43 3.29
N PRO A 130 9.43 -11.31 4.02
CA PRO A 130 10.31 -10.23 3.59
C PRO A 130 11.79 -10.66 3.49
N ASP A 131 12.23 -11.61 4.30
CA ASP A 131 13.58 -12.17 4.20
C ASP A 131 13.74 -13.00 2.93
N ASP A 132 12.79 -13.89 2.60
CA ASP A 132 12.82 -14.66 1.36
C ASP A 132 12.84 -13.74 0.12
N ILE A 133 12.08 -12.63 0.14
CA ILE A 133 12.11 -11.65 -0.95
C ILE A 133 13.49 -10.97 -1.02
N ALA A 134 14.02 -10.51 0.13
CA ALA A 134 15.29 -9.80 0.19
C ALA A 134 16.46 -10.69 -0.26
N ASP A 135 16.48 -11.96 0.16
CA ASP A 135 17.52 -12.93 -0.19
C ASP A 135 17.46 -13.32 -1.67
N ALA A 136 16.27 -13.25 -2.28
CA ALA A 136 16.05 -13.60 -3.68
C ALA A 136 16.39 -12.50 -4.69
N ILE A 137 16.84 -11.30 -4.26
CA ILE A 137 17.11 -10.15 -5.13
C ILE A 137 18.44 -9.45 -4.80
N PRO A 138 19.18 -8.91 -5.78
CA PRO A 138 20.47 -8.26 -5.54
C PRO A 138 20.41 -7.04 -4.59
N ASN A 139 19.36 -6.19 -4.71
CA ASN A 139 19.23 -4.99 -3.89
C ASN A 139 18.77 -5.31 -2.45
N GLY A 140 18.33 -6.53 -2.18
CA GLY A 140 17.85 -6.96 -0.87
C GLY A 140 18.87 -6.82 0.25
N LYS A 141 20.17 -7.03 -0.03
CA LYS A 141 21.29 -6.88 0.93
C LYS A 141 21.47 -5.44 1.46
N ASN A 142 20.92 -4.46 0.76
CA ASN A 142 21.06 -3.04 1.11
C ASN A 142 19.86 -2.52 1.92
N ILE A 143 18.87 -3.34 2.20
CA ILE A 143 17.62 -2.93 2.88
C ILE A 143 17.90 -2.64 4.36
N TRP A 144 17.23 -1.62 4.91
CA TRP A 144 17.17 -1.35 6.34
C TRP A 144 16.28 -2.38 7.04
N ASP A 145 16.62 -2.79 8.26
CA ASP A 145 15.89 -3.84 8.98
C ASP A 145 14.42 -3.48 9.25
N PHE A 146 14.12 -2.21 9.52
CA PHE A 146 12.73 -1.77 9.71
C PHE A 146 11.81 -2.04 8.50
N ALA A 147 12.38 -2.12 7.29
CA ALA A 147 11.62 -2.40 6.06
C ALA A 147 11.07 -3.84 6.00
N LYS A 148 11.54 -4.72 6.88
CA LYS A 148 11.12 -6.11 7.06
C LYS A 148 10.30 -6.34 8.33
N ALA A 149 10.13 -5.30 9.16
CA ALA A 149 9.59 -5.43 10.52
C ALA A 149 8.15 -5.93 10.58
N THR A 150 7.36 -5.84 9.51
CA THR A 150 5.99 -6.35 9.47
C THR A 150 5.90 -7.87 9.42
N GLY A 151 7.00 -8.57 9.10
CA GLY A 151 7.01 -10.01 8.85
C GLY A 151 6.25 -10.47 7.60
N VAL A 152 5.62 -9.55 6.89
CA VAL A 152 4.88 -9.81 5.64
C VAL A 152 5.22 -8.72 4.62
N GLY A 153 5.61 -9.14 3.42
CA GLY A 153 6.02 -8.22 2.36
C GLY A 153 7.28 -7.42 2.69
N LEU A 154 7.75 -6.67 1.73
CA LEU A 154 8.96 -5.86 1.81
C LEU A 154 8.63 -4.39 1.57
N THR A 155 8.89 -3.53 2.55
CA THR A 155 8.69 -2.08 2.40
C THR A 155 9.80 -1.51 1.52
N TRP A 156 9.43 -0.94 0.38
CA TRP A 156 10.38 -0.36 -0.58
C TRP A 156 10.54 1.16 -0.41
N ALA A 157 9.51 1.84 0.11
CA ALA A 157 9.54 3.27 0.41
C ALA A 157 8.63 3.60 1.58
N PHE A 158 8.83 4.78 2.16
CA PHE A 158 8.01 5.26 3.27
C PHE A 158 7.98 6.81 3.33
N GLY A 159 7.07 7.35 4.13
CA GLY A 159 7.04 8.74 4.58
C GLY A 159 6.72 8.80 6.07
N GLN A 160 7.03 9.90 6.76
CA GLN A 160 6.68 10.08 8.16
C GLN A 160 5.29 10.69 8.33
N TYR A 161 4.58 10.27 9.35
CA TYR A 161 3.36 10.93 9.77
C TYR A 161 3.63 12.31 10.33
N ALA A 162 2.70 13.23 10.11
CA ALA A 162 2.79 14.60 10.54
C ALA A 162 1.40 15.19 10.78
N HIS A 163 1.35 16.27 11.55
CA HIS A 163 0.24 17.20 11.40
C HIS A 163 0.58 18.23 10.30
N VAL A 164 -0.35 18.44 9.38
CA VAL A 164 -0.36 19.62 8.52
C VAL A 164 -0.99 20.76 9.29
N TYR A 165 -0.47 21.98 9.17
CA TYR A 165 -1.17 23.17 9.65
C TYR A 165 -1.06 24.33 8.66
N ARG A 166 -2.05 25.22 8.69
CA ARG A 166 -2.09 26.44 7.86
C ARG A 166 -1.31 27.55 8.55
N THR A 167 -0.17 27.93 7.96
CA THR A 167 0.72 28.96 8.53
C THR A 167 0.15 30.37 8.51
N ASP A 168 -0.82 30.63 7.64
CA ASP A 168 -1.52 31.90 7.50
C ASP A 168 -2.80 32.03 8.34
N LEU A 169 -3.27 30.92 8.92
CA LEU A 169 -4.49 30.86 9.73
C LEU A 169 -4.23 30.48 11.20
N THR A 170 -2.96 30.20 11.55
CA THR A 170 -2.58 29.77 12.90
C THR A 170 -1.50 30.70 13.48
N ASP A 171 -1.86 31.57 14.44
CA ASP A 171 -0.96 32.44 15.16
C ASP A 171 -1.21 32.30 16.68
N PRO A 172 -0.21 31.91 17.48
CA PRO A 172 1.10 31.37 17.07
C PRO A 172 1.01 30.04 16.34
N ASN A 173 2.00 29.72 15.51
CA ASN A 173 2.07 28.44 14.81
C ASN A 173 2.17 27.28 15.81
N PRO A 174 1.40 26.20 15.61
CA PRO A 174 1.53 24.98 16.41
C PRO A 174 2.87 24.30 16.12
N SER A 175 3.44 23.59 17.11
CA SER A 175 4.80 23.06 16.99
C SER A 175 4.98 21.65 17.54
N THR A 176 3.95 21.07 18.20
CA THR A 176 4.05 19.76 18.84
C THR A 176 2.89 18.84 18.41
N PHE A 177 3.03 17.55 18.69
CA PHE A 177 1.96 16.58 18.47
C PHE A 177 0.66 16.96 19.20
N GLU A 178 0.78 17.45 20.46
CA GLU A 178 -0.33 17.83 21.32
C GLU A 178 -1.06 19.07 20.79
N SER A 179 -0.43 19.88 19.94
CA SER A 179 -1.08 21.07 19.38
C SER A 179 -2.37 20.74 18.64
N PHE A 180 -2.53 19.49 18.17
CA PHE A 180 -3.78 19.03 17.56
C PHE A 180 -4.98 19.17 18.53
N TRP A 181 -4.78 19.08 19.85
CA TRP A 181 -5.83 19.14 20.87
C TRP A 181 -6.07 20.54 21.42
N GLU A 182 -5.29 21.55 21.04
CA GLU A 182 -5.50 22.92 21.52
C GLU A 182 -6.91 23.44 21.20
N ASP A 183 -7.59 24.06 22.16
CA ASP A 183 -9.01 24.49 22.05
C ASP A 183 -9.24 25.43 20.87
N ARG A 184 -8.24 26.26 20.49
CA ARG A 184 -8.35 27.17 19.35
C ARG A 184 -8.62 26.45 18.02
N PHE A 185 -8.35 25.16 17.92
CA PHE A 185 -8.62 24.38 16.72
C PHE A 185 -9.93 23.60 16.75
N ALA A 186 -10.79 23.82 17.76
CA ALA A 186 -12.08 23.13 17.84
C ALA A 186 -12.93 23.37 16.57
N GLY A 187 -13.33 22.30 15.90
CA GLY A 187 -14.09 22.35 14.64
C GLY A 187 -13.25 22.64 13.38
N MET A 188 -11.96 22.95 13.55
CA MET A 188 -11.01 23.17 12.45
C MET A 188 -9.92 22.10 12.40
N ARG A 189 -10.06 21.02 13.15
CA ARG A 189 -9.21 19.84 13.11
C ARG A 189 -9.64 18.90 12.00
N GLY A 190 -8.68 18.30 11.32
CA GLY A 190 -8.93 17.31 10.27
C GLY A 190 -8.31 15.95 10.61
N THR A 191 -9.09 14.88 10.46
CA THR A 191 -8.63 13.50 10.61
C THR A 191 -9.39 12.59 9.63
N TYR A 192 -9.21 11.28 9.73
CA TYR A 192 -9.79 10.35 8.76
C TYR A 192 -10.88 9.47 9.37
N ILE A 193 -11.63 8.82 8.48
CA ILE A 193 -12.55 7.75 8.87
C ILE A 193 -11.75 6.56 9.43
N THR A 194 -12.37 5.76 10.28
CA THR A 194 -11.70 4.68 11.03
C THR A 194 -11.12 3.56 10.16
N SER A 195 -11.60 3.40 8.92
CA SER A 195 -11.05 2.43 7.97
C SER A 195 -9.77 2.90 7.26
N ASN A 196 -9.40 4.17 7.41
CA ASN A 196 -8.18 4.71 6.82
C ASN A 196 -6.97 4.45 7.73
N THR A 197 -5.87 3.96 7.16
CA THR A 197 -4.64 3.63 7.92
C THR A 197 -4.05 4.84 8.63
N LEU A 198 -4.17 6.06 8.06
CA LEU A 198 -3.72 7.28 8.73
C LEU A 198 -4.46 7.50 10.06
N GLN A 199 -5.78 7.21 10.10
CA GLN A 199 -6.55 7.29 11.35
C GLN A 199 -6.14 6.22 12.35
N MET A 200 -5.91 4.99 11.89
CA MET A 200 -5.49 3.89 12.76
C MET A 200 -4.17 4.21 13.45
N VAL A 201 -3.17 4.67 12.67
CA VAL A 201 -1.86 5.05 13.21
C VAL A 201 -1.96 6.27 14.12
N PHE A 202 -2.77 7.27 13.76
CA PHE A 202 -2.98 8.45 14.62
C PHE A 202 -3.60 8.05 15.96
N PHE A 203 -4.58 7.14 15.96
CA PHE A 203 -5.19 6.60 17.17
C PHE A 203 -4.16 5.89 18.05
N LEU A 204 -3.32 5.01 17.47
CA LEU A 204 -2.28 4.30 18.21
C LEU A 204 -1.17 5.23 18.71
N ALA A 205 -0.79 6.23 17.92
CA ALA A 205 0.16 7.27 18.35
C ALA A 205 -0.40 8.09 19.53
N ALA A 206 -1.69 8.44 19.48
CA ALA A 206 -2.36 9.11 20.60
C ALA A 206 -2.48 8.21 21.83
N SER A 207 -2.76 6.91 21.65
CA SER A 207 -2.73 5.92 22.74
C SER A 207 -1.38 5.89 23.44
N ALA A 208 -0.29 5.82 22.65
CA ALA A 208 1.07 5.81 23.17
C ALA A 208 1.48 7.13 23.84
N HIS A 209 0.99 8.26 23.32
CA HIS A 209 1.36 9.58 23.80
C HIS A 209 0.62 9.97 25.10
N PHE A 210 -0.68 9.70 25.18
CA PHE A 210 -1.52 10.06 26.33
C PHE A 210 -1.71 8.93 27.33
N GLY A 211 -1.32 7.69 26.97
CA GLY A 211 -1.39 6.50 27.79
C GLY A 211 -0.02 5.94 28.18
N LYS A 212 0.01 4.65 28.45
CA LYS A 212 1.25 3.94 28.80
C LYS A 212 2.07 3.55 27.55
N ASP A 213 1.38 3.12 26.52
CA ASP A 213 1.91 2.65 25.25
C ASP A 213 0.79 2.61 24.19
N GLU A 214 1.07 2.10 22.98
CA GLU A 214 0.09 1.98 21.90
C GLU A 214 -1.08 1.04 22.20
N PHE A 215 -0.94 0.19 23.20
CA PHE A 215 -1.98 -0.77 23.62
C PHE A 215 -2.97 -0.17 24.62
N ASP A 216 -2.71 1.03 25.14
CA ASP A 216 -3.66 1.75 26.00
C ASP A 216 -4.79 2.38 25.18
N LEU A 217 -5.65 1.52 24.60
CA LEU A 217 -6.77 1.94 23.77
C LEU A 217 -7.73 2.90 24.50
N LYS A 218 -7.82 2.78 25.85
CA LYS A 218 -8.67 3.71 26.63
C LYS A 218 -8.15 5.14 26.54
N ALA A 219 -6.85 5.35 26.72
CA ALA A 219 -6.23 6.66 26.56
C ALA A 219 -6.40 7.20 25.13
N GLY A 220 -6.24 6.35 24.12
CA GLY A 220 -6.50 6.70 22.72
C GLY A 220 -7.93 7.16 22.48
N PHE A 221 -8.94 6.43 22.98
CA PHE A 221 -10.34 6.82 22.85
C PHE A 221 -10.66 8.14 23.57
N GLU A 222 -10.10 8.37 24.75
CA GLU A 222 -10.30 9.65 25.46
C GLU A 222 -9.64 10.81 24.69
N ALA A 223 -8.45 10.59 24.12
CA ALA A 223 -7.80 11.58 23.26
C ALA A 223 -8.66 11.91 22.02
N MET A 224 -9.21 10.88 21.34
CA MET A 224 -10.09 11.11 20.17
C MET A 224 -11.38 11.84 20.55
N LYS A 225 -11.93 11.61 21.73
CA LYS A 225 -13.09 12.37 22.24
C LYS A 225 -12.73 13.82 22.52
N ALA A 226 -11.57 14.06 23.15
CA ALA A 226 -11.09 15.41 23.46
C ALA A 226 -10.80 16.24 22.20
N ALA A 227 -10.42 15.59 21.09
CA ALA A 227 -10.20 16.27 19.83
C ALA A 227 -11.47 16.80 19.15
N ARG A 228 -12.67 16.33 19.55
CA ARG A 228 -13.92 16.72 18.88
C ARG A 228 -14.31 18.17 19.17
N PRO A 229 -15.01 18.84 18.22
CA PRO A 229 -15.41 18.35 16.92
C PRO A 229 -14.26 18.34 15.89
N VAL A 230 -14.26 17.35 15.00
CA VAL A 230 -13.28 17.18 13.91
C VAL A 230 -13.99 17.07 12.55
N LYS A 231 -13.31 17.45 11.48
CA LYS A 231 -13.71 17.15 10.10
C LYS A 231 -13.10 15.81 9.70
N LEU A 232 -13.92 14.95 9.10
CA LEU A 232 -13.49 13.62 8.66
C LEU A 232 -13.23 13.60 7.15
N SER A 233 -12.15 12.99 6.76
CA SER A 233 -11.83 12.66 5.38
C SER A 233 -11.76 11.14 5.20
N ASP A 234 -12.09 10.67 4.02
CA ASP A 234 -11.95 9.27 3.62
C ASP A 234 -10.62 9.00 2.92
N PHE A 235 -10.05 10.04 2.29
CA PHE A 235 -8.86 9.95 1.45
C PHE A 235 -7.98 11.20 1.60
N THR A 236 -6.67 11.04 1.36
CA THR A 236 -5.67 12.09 1.56
C THR A 236 -5.90 13.31 0.68
N GLY A 237 -6.26 13.14 -0.59
CA GLY A 237 -6.59 14.24 -1.50
C GLY A 237 -7.80 15.08 -1.04
N ASN A 238 -8.80 14.44 -0.39
CA ASN A 238 -9.92 15.17 0.20
C ASN A 238 -9.47 15.97 1.43
N MET A 239 -8.54 15.46 2.24
CA MET A 239 -7.93 16.22 3.35
C MET A 239 -7.14 17.41 2.83
N GLN A 240 -6.33 17.24 1.78
CA GLN A 240 -5.62 18.34 1.13
C GLN A 240 -6.61 19.46 0.74
N THR A 241 -7.73 19.09 0.08
CA THR A 241 -8.76 20.06 -0.31
C THR A 241 -9.34 20.82 0.88
N LEU A 242 -9.62 20.14 2.01
CA LEU A 242 -10.11 20.80 3.21
C LEU A 242 -9.09 21.79 3.81
N VAL A 243 -7.82 21.42 3.81
CA VAL A 243 -6.71 22.28 4.26
C VAL A 243 -6.56 23.48 3.32
N GLU A 244 -6.54 23.27 2.01
CA GLU A 244 -6.39 24.31 0.99
C GLU A 244 -7.51 25.36 1.06
N ARG A 245 -8.74 24.91 1.32
CA ARG A 245 -9.90 25.81 1.51
C ARG A 245 -9.93 26.53 2.85
N GLY A 246 -9.00 26.22 3.77
CA GLY A 246 -8.99 26.77 5.13
C GLY A 246 -10.12 26.23 6.01
N GLU A 247 -10.73 25.12 5.64
CA GLU A 247 -11.71 24.45 6.48
C GLU A 247 -11.06 23.62 7.59
N VAL A 248 -9.84 23.17 7.38
CA VAL A 248 -8.97 22.51 8.33
C VAL A 248 -7.74 23.39 8.55
N HIS A 249 -7.51 23.80 9.80
CA HIS A 249 -6.37 24.59 10.20
C HIS A 249 -5.20 23.72 10.69
N ILE A 250 -5.54 22.56 11.31
CA ILE A 250 -4.58 21.53 11.69
C ILE A 250 -5.19 20.15 11.36
N GLY A 251 -4.42 19.28 10.73
CA GLY A 251 -4.91 17.98 10.30
C GLY A 251 -3.84 16.89 10.32
N VAL A 252 -4.28 15.63 10.28
CA VAL A 252 -3.40 14.49 10.15
C VAL A 252 -3.07 14.27 8.67
N GLN A 253 -1.80 14.18 8.35
CA GLN A 253 -1.29 13.79 7.03
C GLN A 253 0.05 13.05 7.17
N TRP A 254 0.68 12.75 6.07
CA TRP A 254 2.08 12.38 6.05
C TRP A 254 2.91 13.48 5.33
N GLU A 255 4.16 13.57 5.67
CA GLU A 255 5.03 14.70 5.29
C GLU A 255 5.08 14.96 3.76
N GLY A 256 5.10 13.91 2.94
CA GLY A 256 5.23 14.07 1.50
C GLY A 256 4.07 14.85 0.88
N GLU A 257 2.84 14.62 1.33
CA GLU A 257 1.69 15.39 0.85
C GLU A 257 1.72 16.84 1.33
N ILE A 258 2.24 17.08 2.53
CA ILE A 258 2.41 18.45 3.03
C ILE A 258 3.46 19.18 2.19
N TYR A 259 4.57 18.52 1.87
CA TYR A 259 5.61 19.09 1.01
C TYR A 259 5.09 19.38 -0.41
N LEU A 260 4.28 18.47 -0.98
CA LEU A 260 3.62 18.72 -2.26
C LEU A 260 2.71 19.96 -2.22
N GLN A 261 1.97 20.18 -1.13
CA GLN A 261 1.15 21.37 -0.96
C GLN A 261 2.01 22.65 -0.81
N MET A 262 3.12 22.58 -0.05
CA MET A 262 4.07 23.68 0.07
C MET A 262 4.65 24.10 -1.28
N ASP A 263 5.02 23.13 -2.11
CA ASP A 263 5.59 23.38 -3.44
C ASP A 263 4.56 23.95 -4.44
N LYS A 264 3.26 23.68 -4.22
CA LYS A 264 2.16 24.36 -4.91
C LYS A 264 1.89 25.77 -4.41
N GLY A 265 2.66 26.27 -3.44
CA GLY A 265 2.50 27.60 -2.85
C GLY A 265 1.37 27.71 -1.83
N ILE A 266 0.85 26.59 -1.33
CA ILE A 266 -0.13 26.61 -0.25
C ILE A 266 0.59 26.94 1.07
N SER A 267 -0.01 27.83 1.85
CA SER A 267 0.54 28.28 3.15
C SER A 267 0.35 27.21 4.23
N VAL A 268 1.11 26.12 4.12
CA VAL A 268 1.10 25.00 5.09
C VAL A 268 2.52 24.66 5.54
N ALA A 269 2.63 24.00 6.70
CA ALA A 269 3.86 23.40 7.17
C ALA A 269 3.58 22.10 7.95
N PRO A 270 4.55 21.18 8.06
CA PRO A 270 4.43 19.97 8.83
C PRO A 270 4.82 20.17 10.29
N ILE A 271 4.16 19.45 11.19
CA ILE A 271 4.68 19.09 12.51
C ILE A 271 5.00 17.60 12.44
N ILE A 272 6.27 17.25 12.28
CA ILE A 272 6.69 15.84 12.26
C ILE A 272 6.54 15.27 13.67
N TRP A 273 5.93 14.10 13.78
CA TRP A 273 5.76 13.45 15.08
C TRP A 273 7.10 12.86 15.52
N GLU A 274 7.66 13.40 16.57
CA GLU A 274 8.99 13.00 17.06
C GLU A 274 8.93 11.79 18.00
N HIS A 275 7.83 11.66 18.74
CA HIS A 275 7.62 10.52 19.62
C HIS A 275 7.16 9.33 18.80
N ARG A 276 7.98 8.23 18.80
CA ARG A 276 7.72 7.05 17.97
C ARG A 276 7.40 7.48 16.54
N LYS A 277 8.41 7.76 15.73
CA LYS A 277 8.25 8.25 14.36
C LYS A 277 7.45 7.25 13.50
N PRO A 278 6.11 7.32 13.48
CA PRO A 278 5.31 6.39 12.71
C PRO A 278 5.48 6.65 11.22
N ILE A 279 5.48 5.58 10.46
CA ILE A 279 5.69 5.64 9.02
C ILE A 279 4.49 5.16 8.22
N LEU A 280 4.17 5.88 7.15
CA LEU A 280 3.34 5.42 6.06
C LEU A 280 4.22 4.64 5.09
N THR A 281 3.93 3.38 4.85
CA THR A 281 4.78 2.51 4.04
C THR A 281 4.19 2.23 2.68
N GLN A 282 5.08 2.01 1.71
CA GLN A 282 4.81 1.39 0.44
C GLN A 282 5.41 -0.01 0.49
N THR A 283 4.59 -1.05 0.59
CA THR A 283 5.04 -2.40 0.89
C THR A 283 4.59 -3.37 -0.19
N HIS A 284 5.53 -4.03 -0.84
CA HIS A 284 5.24 -5.07 -1.83
C HIS A 284 5.22 -6.46 -1.19
N THR A 285 4.21 -7.23 -1.57
CA THR A 285 4.20 -8.68 -1.36
C THR A 285 4.44 -9.39 -2.68
N VAL A 286 5.10 -10.55 -2.64
CA VAL A 286 5.23 -11.50 -3.74
C VAL A 286 4.45 -12.75 -3.37
N SER A 287 3.55 -13.20 -4.25
CA SER A 287 2.72 -14.38 -4.00
C SER A 287 3.55 -15.66 -4.04
N LYS A 288 3.38 -16.52 -3.01
CA LYS A 288 4.10 -17.81 -2.90
C LYS A 288 3.80 -18.78 -4.03
N TYR A 289 2.58 -18.73 -4.53
CA TYR A 289 2.01 -19.72 -5.45
C TYR A 289 1.88 -19.23 -6.88
N SER A 290 2.49 -18.08 -7.21
CA SER A 290 2.68 -17.68 -8.61
C SER A 290 3.53 -18.70 -9.36
N ASP A 291 3.29 -18.86 -10.64
CA ASP A 291 4.15 -19.69 -11.49
C ASP A 291 5.60 -19.19 -11.44
N PRO A 292 6.61 -20.06 -11.64
CA PRO A 292 8.02 -19.69 -11.48
C PRO A 292 8.43 -18.46 -12.33
N MET A 293 7.89 -18.29 -13.53
CA MET A 293 8.18 -17.15 -14.39
C MET A 293 7.59 -15.86 -13.83
N GLN A 294 6.33 -15.86 -13.42
CA GLN A 294 5.67 -14.72 -12.79
C GLN A 294 6.34 -14.35 -11.47
N LYS A 295 6.74 -15.34 -10.67
CA LYS A 295 7.49 -15.09 -9.44
C LYS A 295 8.84 -14.43 -9.72
N LYS A 296 9.58 -14.90 -10.75
CA LYS A 296 10.84 -14.26 -11.15
C LYS A 296 10.65 -12.83 -11.64
N LEU A 297 9.58 -12.56 -12.40
CA LEU A 297 9.19 -11.20 -12.81
C LEU A 297 8.82 -10.33 -11.61
N ALA A 298 8.05 -10.85 -10.64
CA ALA A 298 7.70 -10.13 -9.42
C ALA A 298 8.95 -9.75 -8.60
N LEU A 299 9.91 -10.67 -8.45
CA LEU A 299 11.19 -10.38 -7.79
C LEU A 299 12.01 -9.35 -8.55
N ALA A 300 12.07 -9.44 -9.89
CA ALA A 300 12.72 -8.42 -10.72
C ALA A 300 12.07 -7.04 -10.55
N TYR A 301 10.73 -6.99 -10.45
CA TYR A 301 9.97 -5.77 -10.21
C TYR A 301 10.30 -5.16 -8.84
N VAL A 302 10.31 -5.97 -7.77
CA VAL A 302 10.71 -5.49 -6.43
C VAL A 302 12.15 -4.98 -6.45
N ASN A 303 13.06 -5.70 -7.11
CA ASN A 303 14.45 -5.27 -7.23
C ASN A 303 14.58 -3.93 -7.96
N ALA A 304 13.79 -3.70 -9.01
CA ALA A 304 13.77 -2.43 -9.75
C ALA A 304 13.23 -1.27 -8.89
N LYS A 305 12.23 -1.52 -8.03
CA LYS A 305 11.74 -0.54 -7.04
C LYS A 305 12.80 -0.15 -6.01
N LEU A 306 13.71 -1.05 -5.69
CA LEU A 306 14.84 -0.82 -4.78
C LEU A 306 16.10 -0.30 -5.49
N ASP A 307 16.01 0.01 -6.77
CA ASP A 307 17.10 0.66 -7.49
C ASP A 307 17.26 2.12 -7.02
N PRO A 308 18.49 2.56 -6.68
CA PRO A 308 18.74 3.93 -6.23
C PRO A 308 18.22 5.02 -7.18
N LYS A 309 18.26 4.79 -8.48
CA LYS A 309 17.78 5.76 -9.49
C LYS A 309 16.26 5.87 -9.44
N PHE A 310 15.54 4.73 -9.36
CA PHE A 310 14.09 4.73 -9.21
C PHE A 310 13.67 5.38 -7.89
N MET A 311 14.34 5.04 -6.80
CA MET A 311 14.09 5.62 -5.47
C MET A 311 14.29 7.14 -5.46
N ASN A 312 15.31 7.64 -6.15
CA ASN A 312 15.54 9.08 -6.28
C ASN A 312 14.37 9.77 -6.99
N GLY A 313 13.93 9.24 -8.14
CA GLY A 313 12.77 9.78 -8.87
C GLY A 313 11.47 9.73 -8.08
N ALA A 314 11.23 8.65 -7.32
CA ALA A 314 10.09 8.55 -6.41
C ALA A 314 10.18 9.57 -5.26
N GLY A 315 11.38 9.84 -4.76
CA GLY A 315 11.66 10.90 -3.79
C GLY A 315 11.37 12.30 -4.33
N GLU A 316 11.75 12.57 -5.57
CA GLU A 316 11.48 13.86 -6.25
C GLU A 316 10.00 14.05 -6.58
N THR A 317 9.27 12.98 -6.91
CA THR A 317 7.89 13.08 -7.36
C THR A 317 6.90 13.05 -6.20
N PHE A 318 7.13 12.17 -5.21
CA PHE A 318 6.18 11.91 -4.11
C PHE A 318 6.74 12.21 -2.73
N TYR A 319 7.96 12.74 -2.62
CA TYR A 319 8.67 12.91 -1.33
C TYR A 319 8.83 11.62 -0.52
N LEU A 320 8.84 10.47 -1.20
CA LEU A 320 9.05 9.18 -0.56
C LEU A 320 10.50 9.02 -0.13
N ARG A 321 10.69 8.48 1.06
CA ARG A 321 12.01 8.12 1.61
C ARG A 321 12.37 6.70 1.19
N PRO A 322 13.64 6.43 0.85
CA PRO A 322 14.11 5.09 0.50
C PRO A 322 14.24 4.18 1.73
N THR A 323 14.13 2.87 1.49
CA THR A 323 14.39 1.84 2.49
C THR A 323 15.74 1.13 2.30
N ILE A 324 16.56 1.61 1.39
CA ILE A 324 17.90 1.06 1.09
C ILE A 324 19.01 1.96 1.63
N LYS A 325 20.07 1.34 2.19
CA LYS A 325 21.20 2.00 2.83
C LYS A 325 22.04 2.84 1.88
N ASN A 326 22.14 2.42 0.63
CA ASN A 326 22.97 3.04 -0.42
C ASN A 326 22.19 4.04 -1.30
N ALA A 327 20.96 4.41 -0.94
CA ALA A 327 20.25 5.47 -1.67
C ALA A 327 20.87 6.83 -1.38
N VAL A 328 21.02 7.62 -2.43
CA VAL A 328 21.34 9.04 -2.35
C VAL A 328 20.01 9.81 -2.41
N LEU A 329 19.72 10.57 -1.37
CA LEU A 329 18.50 11.38 -1.33
C LEU A 329 18.57 12.54 -2.32
N PRO A 330 17.47 12.84 -3.04
CA PRO A 330 17.41 14.04 -3.87
C PRO A 330 17.50 15.31 -3.01
N GLU A 331 17.95 16.41 -3.62
CA GLU A 331 18.06 17.72 -2.95
C GLU A 331 16.71 18.16 -2.38
N LEU A 332 15.61 17.81 -3.04
CA LEU A 332 14.25 18.10 -2.60
C LEU A 332 13.96 17.55 -1.19
N LEU A 333 14.43 16.35 -0.86
CA LEU A 333 14.28 15.76 0.47
C LEU A 333 15.33 16.30 1.46
N THR A 334 16.59 16.44 1.03
CA THR A 334 17.65 16.90 1.92
C THR A 334 17.46 18.36 2.35
N SER A 335 16.91 19.21 1.48
CA SER A 335 16.53 20.60 1.83
C SER A 335 15.41 20.68 2.89
N LYS A 336 14.59 19.62 3.01
CA LYS A 336 13.57 19.47 4.08
C LYS A 336 14.15 18.83 5.35
N GLY A 337 15.47 18.61 5.43
CA GLY A 337 16.13 17.99 6.59
C GLY A 337 16.07 16.46 6.64
N VAL A 338 15.55 15.80 5.60
CA VAL A 338 15.47 14.32 5.52
C VAL A 338 16.86 13.72 5.44
N LYS A 339 17.11 12.66 6.20
CA LYS A 339 18.39 11.92 6.24
C LYS A 339 18.13 10.42 6.08
N ASN A 340 19.02 9.74 5.35
CA ASN A 340 19.02 8.28 5.18
C ASN A 340 20.23 7.69 5.93
N THR A 341 20.23 7.75 7.27
CA THR A 341 21.30 7.25 8.13
C THR A 341 20.71 6.38 9.24
N ALA A 342 21.48 5.42 9.76
CA ALA A 342 21.04 4.57 10.85
C ALA A 342 20.51 5.39 12.04
N GLN A 343 21.21 6.47 12.43
CA GLN A 343 20.79 7.35 13.52
C GLN A 343 19.44 8.06 13.24
N ALA A 344 19.17 8.44 11.99
CA ALA A 344 17.92 9.11 11.63
C ALA A 344 16.72 8.15 11.59
N LEU A 345 16.98 6.84 11.53
CA LEU A 345 16.01 5.78 11.33
C LEU A 345 15.88 4.83 12.55
N ASP A 346 16.65 5.09 13.64
CA ASP A 346 16.70 4.21 14.81
C ASP A 346 15.41 4.17 15.62
N ASP A 347 14.58 5.21 15.53
CA ASP A 347 13.29 5.34 16.21
C ASP A 347 12.06 5.28 15.26
N VAL A 348 12.27 4.84 14.02
CA VAL A 348 11.16 4.55 13.10
C VAL A 348 10.27 3.47 13.71
N TRP A 349 8.99 3.78 13.77
CA TRP A 349 8.01 2.91 14.42
C TRP A 349 6.92 2.44 13.46
N THR A 350 6.69 1.14 13.51
CA THR A 350 5.54 0.48 12.90
C THR A 350 4.71 -0.13 14.01
N PRO A 351 3.41 0.18 14.13
CA PRO A 351 2.53 -0.42 15.13
C PRO A 351 2.55 -1.96 15.09
N ASP A 352 2.32 -2.60 16.23
CA ASP A 352 2.02 -4.03 16.25
C ASP A 352 0.63 -4.29 15.64
N TRP A 353 0.62 -4.39 14.32
CA TRP A 353 -0.60 -4.61 13.55
C TRP A 353 -1.25 -5.96 13.84
N ASN A 354 -0.48 -6.97 14.28
CA ASN A 354 -1.03 -8.24 14.68
C ASN A 354 -1.88 -8.09 15.94
N TRP A 355 -1.33 -7.42 16.94
CA TRP A 355 -2.07 -7.12 18.14
C TRP A 355 -3.31 -6.25 17.86
N TYR A 356 -3.14 -5.20 17.05
CA TYR A 356 -4.24 -4.27 16.71
C TYR A 356 -5.41 -4.96 16.01
N LEU A 357 -5.13 -5.91 15.12
CA LEU A 357 -6.16 -6.66 14.40
C LEU A 357 -6.86 -7.71 15.26
N ASP A 358 -6.30 -8.06 16.42
CA ASP A 358 -6.87 -9.01 17.38
C ASP A 358 -7.72 -8.33 18.47
N ASN A 359 -7.58 -7.00 18.65
CA ASN A 359 -8.22 -6.21 19.71
C ASN A 359 -9.03 -5.03 19.18
#